data_ebfdb541f9abcae965cf2ea4b2ebf262
#
_entry.id   ebfdb541f9abcae965cf2ea4b2ebf262
#
_cell.length_a   1.000
_cell.length_b   1.000
_cell.length_c   1.000
_cell.angle_alpha   90.00
_cell.angle_beta   90.00
_cell.angle_gamma   90.00
#
_symmetry.space_group_name_H-M   'P 1'
#
loop_
_entity.id
_entity.type
_entity.pdbx_description
1 polymer ?
#
loop_
_entity_poly.entity_id
_entity_poly.type
_entity_poly.pdbx_seq_one_letter_code
_entity_poly.pdbx_strand_id
1 'polypeptide(L)'
;MFKKALSLLLSMMLVVTSLVVTVVSVSAAGDTYFVSGSEELTGYKWAETEATCGDNVMTANGDGNYEKVFTNVAVGNGYQFKVVKNDGEEWIGIGDGYEQNFTFNVKTACDVTVTFNPTTKEINVTGDGVDIPKDLVIDHVTAVGNGFGEWLHAKDWKLDADVNNLTETSEGSKVY
;
A
#
# COMPACT_ATOMS: atom_id res chain seq x y z
N MET A 1 65.74 -32.03 -21.78
CA MET A 1 64.45 -32.40 -21.16
C MET A 1 63.81 -31.24 -20.42
N PHE A 2 64.49 -30.36 -19.74
CA PHE A 2 63.93 -29.25 -18.96
C PHE A 2 63.07 -28.23 -19.76
N LYS A 3 63.48 -27.91 -20.97
CA LYS A 3 62.75 -26.91 -21.83
C LYS A 3 61.36 -27.36 -22.24
N LYS A 4 61.13 -28.66 -22.42
CA LYS A 4 59.81 -29.20 -22.78
C LYS A 4 58.85 -29.27 -21.60
N ALA A 5 59.40 -29.55 -20.39
CA ALA A 5 58.59 -29.59 -19.17
C ALA A 5 58.12 -28.16 -18.77
N LEU A 6 58.99 -27.15 -18.94
CA LEU A 6 58.64 -25.76 -18.65
C LEU A 6 57.56 -25.20 -19.59
N SER A 7 57.57 -25.58 -20.87
CA SER A 7 56.53 -25.19 -21.85
C SER A 7 55.16 -25.82 -21.53
N LEU A 8 55.16 -27.06 -21.05
CA LEU A 8 53.91 -27.75 -20.66
C LEU A 8 53.28 -27.14 -19.38
N LEU A 9 54.12 -26.76 -18.41
CA LEU A 9 53.69 -26.09 -17.18
C LEU A 9 53.14 -24.71 -17.46
N LEU A 10 53.79 -23.94 -18.35
CA LEU A 10 53.33 -22.60 -18.73
C LEU A 10 52.02 -22.65 -19.53
N SER A 11 51.86 -23.66 -20.42
CA SER A 11 50.62 -23.87 -21.15
C SER A 11 49.45 -24.30 -20.24
N MET A 12 49.72 -25.12 -19.21
CA MET A 12 48.72 -25.55 -18.26
C MET A 12 48.29 -24.42 -17.30
N MET A 13 49.21 -23.52 -16.97
CA MET A 13 48.92 -22.35 -16.14
C MET A 13 48.12 -21.29 -16.90
N LEU A 14 48.27 -21.18 -18.23
CA LEU A 14 47.49 -20.27 -19.06
C LEU A 14 46.05 -20.74 -19.26
N VAL A 15 45.81 -22.05 -19.27
CA VAL A 15 44.45 -22.63 -19.41
C VAL A 15 43.64 -22.52 -18.14
N VAL A 16 44.28 -22.53 -16.96
CA VAL A 16 43.58 -22.40 -15.65
C VAL A 16 43.17 -20.94 -15.37
N THR A 17 43.90 -19.96 -15.92
CA THR A 17 43.55 -18.55 -15.72
C THR A 17 42.47 -18.01 -16.66
N SER A 18 42.11 -18.77 -17.71
CA SER A 18 41.06 -18.32 -18.65
C SER A 18 39.65 -18.80 -18.32
N LEU A 19 39.47 -19.56 -17.22
CA LEU A 19 38.14 -20.06 -16.81
C LEU A 19 37.64 -19.39 -15.52
N VAL A 20 37.96 -18.10 -15.33
CA VAL A 20 37.13 -17.26 -14.47
C VAL A 20 35.96 -16.82 -15.33
N VAL A 21 35.02 -17.71 -15.52
CA VAL A 21 33.67 -17.31 -15.90
C VAL A 21 33.14 -16.51 -14.70
N THR A 22 33.24 -15.20 -14.78
CA THR A 22 32.42 -14.32 -13.96
C THR A 22 30.98 -14.66 -14.35
N VAL A 23 30.37 -15.55 -13.59
CA VAL A 23 28.91 -15.65 -13.58
C VAL A 23 28.44 -14.30 -13.04
N VAL A 24 28.23 -13.35 -13.94
CA VAL A 24 27.41 -12.19 -13.64
C VAL A 24 26.04 -12.81 -13.41
N SER A 25 25.71 -13.05 -12.16
CA SER A 25 24.33 -13.28 -11.77
C SER A 25 23.59 -12.02 -12.17
N VAL A 26 22.95 -12.04 -13.33
CA VAL A 26 21.87 -11.12 -13.62
C VAL A 26 20.77 -11.58 -12.65
N SER A 27 20.80 -11.04 -11.46
CA SER A 27 19.62 -11.02 -10.60
C SER A 27 18.59 -10.32 -11.47
N ALA A 28 17.54 -11.04 -11.87
CA ALA A 28 16.35 -10.37 -12.37
C ALA A 28 16.03 -9.31 -11.30
N ALA A 29 16.05 -8.04 -11.67
CA ALA A 29 15.65 -6.99 -10.77
C ALA A 29 14.28 -7.41 -10.27
N GLY A 30 14.16 -7.68 -8.96
CA GLY A 30 12.88 -7.99 -8.35
C GLY A 30 11.95 -6.79 -8.55
N ASP A 31 10.64 -7.01 -8.42
CA ASP A 31 9.69 -5.91 -8.47
C ASP A 31 10.08 -4.81 -7.47
N THR A 32 10.00 -3.57 -7.90
CA THR A 32 10.17 -2.39 -7.06
C THR A 32 8.81 -1.82 -6.72
N TYR A 33 8.70 -1.23 -5.54
CA TYR A 33 7.48 -0.60 -5.06
C TYR A 33 7.79 0.77 -4.49
N PHE A 34 6.91 1.73 -4.70
CA PHE A 34 7.01 3.05 -4.10
C PHE A 34 5.64 3.59 -3.69
N VAL A 35 5.63 4.51 -2.75
CA VAL A 35 4.43 5.20 -2.31
C VAL A 35 4.21 6.44 -3.16
N SER A 36 3.06 6.53 -3.81
CA SER A 36 2.62 7.70 -4.58
C SER A 36 1.34 8.26 -3.98
N GLY A 37 1.26 9.55 -3.76
CA GLY A 37 0.11 10.13 -3.08
C GLY A 37 0.08 11.66 -3.06
N SER A 38 -0.64 12.18 -2.07
CA SER A 38 -0.74 13.63 -1.84
C SER A 38 0.64 14.23 -1.56
N GLU A 39 0.88 15.42 -2.06
CA GLU A 39 2.18 16.11 -1.96
C GLU A 39 2.60 16.34 -0.51
N GLU A 40 1.64 16.59 0.39
CA GLU A 40 1.88 16.81 1.82
C GLU A 40 2.45 15.57 2.54
N LEU A 41 2.22 14.37 1.99
CA LEU A 41 2.77 13.12 2.51
C LEU A 41 4.09 12.77 1.83
N THR A 42 4.09 12.80 0.50
CA THR A 42 5.16 12.21 -0.29
C THR A 42 6.20 13.22 -0.76
N GLY A 43 5.92 14.52 -0.63
CA GLY A 43 6.73 15.59 -1.23
C GLY A 43 6.57 15.73 -2.76
N TYR A 44 5.80 14.83 -3.38
CA TYR A 44 5.57 14.77 -4.83
C TYR A 44 4.10 14.43 -5.10
N LYS A 45 3.43 15.22 -5.89
CA LYS A 45 2.02 14.98 -6.21
C LYS A 45 1.88 13.82 -7.19
N TRP A 46 1.44 12.66 -6.70
CA TRP A 46 1.11 11.47 -7.51
C TRP A 46 2.19 11.11 -8.53
N ALA A 47 3.43 10.89 -8.05
CA ALA A 47 4.53 10.45 -8.88
C ALA A 47 4.18 9.14 -9.62
N GLU A 48 4.46 9.08 -10.93
CA GLU A 48 4.08 7.95 -11.77
C GLU A 48 5.21 6.93 -11.95
N THR A 49 6.45 7.36 -11.70
CA THR A 49 7.64 6.53 -11.91
C THR A 49 8.57 6.57 -10.72
N GLU A 50 9.43 5.57 -10.59
CA GLU A 50 10.48 5.53 -9.58
C GLU A 50 11.43 6.74 -9.70
N ALA A 51 11.73 7.18 -10.90
CA ALA A 51 12.56 8.36 -11.14
C ALA A 51 11.94 9.67 -10.64
N THR A 52 10.61 9.73 -10.52
CA THR A 52 9.87 10.94 -10.09
C THR A 52 9.34 10.86 -8.67
N CYS A 53 9.39 9.70 -8.02
CA CYS A 53 8.90 9.52 -6.66
C CYS A 53 9.90 9.96 -5.57
N GLY A 54 11.12 10.33 -5.92
CA GLY A 54 12.17 10.72 -4.98
C GLY A 54 12.49 9.59 -4.00
N ASP A 55 12.53 9.90 -2.71
CA ASP A 55 12.87 8.93 -1.65
C ASP A 55 11.70 8.01 -1.24
N ASN A 56 10.61 7.98 -2.03
CA ASN A 56 9.40 7.20 -1.67
C ASN A 56 9.44 5.73 -2.09
N VAL A 57 10.57 5.27 -2.59
CA VAL A 57 10.82 3.84 -2.86
C VAL A 57 10.74 3.07 -1.55
N MET A 58 10.03 1.94 -1.56
CA MET A 58 9.87 1.05 -0.42
C MET A 58 11.04 0.07 -0.33
N THR A 59 11.41 -0.30 0.88
CA THR A 59 12.49 -1.26 1.15
C THR A 59 11.90 -2.58 1.64
N ALA A 60 12.41 -3.70 1.15
CA ALA A 60 12.01 -5.02 1.66
C ALA A 60 12.45 -5.16 3.13
N ASN A 61 11.53 -5.57 4.02
CA ASN A 61 11.76 -5.66 5.47
C ASN A 61 12.18 -7.05 5.97
N GLY A 62 12.43 -8.00 5.07
CA GLY A 62 12.86 -9.37 5.44
C GLY A 62 11.72 -10.36 5.70
N ASP A 63 10.50 -9.89 5.94
CA ASP A 63 9.31 -10.73 6.18
C ASP A 63 8.48 -10.96 4.90
N GLY A 64 9.04 -10.61 3.73
CA GLY A 64 8.35 -10.66 2.45
C GLY A 64 7.46 -9.44 2.20
N ASN A 65 7.49 -8.45 3.06
CA ASN A 65 6.80 -7.18 2.91
C ASN A 65 7.78 -6.08 2.49
N TYR A 66 7.23 -4.98 2.01
CA TYR A 66 7.93 -3.74 1.71
C TYR A 66 7.49 -2.65 2.67
N GLU A 67 8.40 -1.75 2.99
CA GLU A 67 8.18 -0.68 3.98
C GLU A 67 8.70 0.66 3.50
N LYS A 68 7.97 1.74 3.83
CA LYS A 68 8.41 3.12 3.71
C LYS A 68 8.06 3.89 4.97
N VAL A 69 9.04 4.57 5.55
CA VAL A 69 8.83 5.47 6.68
C VAL A 69 8.85 6.92 6.18
N PHE A 70 7.82 7.66 6.54
CA PHE A 70 7.73 9.11 6.39
C PHE A 70 7.96 9.74 7.76
N THR A 71 9.03 10.52 7.89
CA THR A 71 9.43 11.09 9.18
C THR A 71 8.69 12.40 9.45
N ASN A 72 8.25 12.58 10.71
CA ASN A 72 7.64 13.81 11.22
C ASN A 72 6.49 14.33 10.33
N VAL A 73 5.57 13.43 9.94
CA VAL A 73 4.38 13.81 9.19
C VAL A 73 3.53 14.76 10.04
N ALA A 74 3.17 15.90 9.47
CA ALA A 74 2.44 16.95 10.18
C ALA A 74 1.00 16.50 10.56
N VAL A 75 0.39 17.18 11.51
CA VAL A 75 -1.04 17.04 11.79
C VAL A 75 -1.84 17.44 10.56
N GLY A 76 -2.74 16.58 10.11
CA GLY A 76 -3.54 16.78 8.91
C GLY A 76 -4.61 15.72 8.74
N ASN A 77 -5.56 16.00 7.86
CA ASN A 77 -6.63 15.07 7.53
C ASN A 77 -6.60 14.73 6.04
N GLY A 78 -6.98 13.50 5.73
CA GLY A 78 -7.16 13.06 4.36
C GLY A 78 -5.87 12.88 3.57
N TYR A 79 -4.77 12.50 4.21
CA TYR A 79 -3.61 11.99 3.50
C TYR A 79 -4.00 10.81 2.64
N GLN A 80 -3.63 10.84 1.38
CA GLN A 80 -4.02 9.81 0.41
C GLN A 80 -2.81 9.28 -0.33
N PHE A 81 -2.80 7.97 -0.58
CA PHE A 81 -1.76 7.34 -1.39
C PHE A 81 -2.21 6.02 -2.00
N LYS A 82 -1.41 5.53 -2.93
CA LYS A 82 -1.37 4.16 -3.43
C LYS A 82 0.06 3.64 -3.38
N VAL A 83 0.21 2.33 -3.40
CA VAL A 83 1.49 1.68 -3.71
C VAL A 83 1.56 1.47 -5.21
N VAL A 84 2.66 1.84 -5.82
CA VAL A 84 2.90 1.69 -7.25
C VAL A 84 3.99 0.67 -7.46
N LYS A 85 3.73 -0.28 -8.35
CA LYS A 85 4.68 -1.30 -8.77
C LYS A 85 5.46 -0.82 -9.97
N ASN A 86 6.78 -0.99 -9.94
CA ASN A 86 7.71 -0.60 -10.99
C ASN A 86 7.44 0.86 -11.45
N ASP A 87 7.57 1.16 -12.70
CA ASP A 87 7.32 2.50 -13.27
C ASP A 87 5.84 2.69 -13.67
N GLY A 88 4.90 2.46 -12.74
CA GLY A 88 3.48 2.64 -13.01
C GLY A 88 2.78 1.42 -13.61
N GLU A 89 3.42 0.25 -13.59
CA GLU A 89 2.85 -0.99 -14.11
C GLU A 89 1.53 -1.35 -13.41
N GLU A 90 1.46 -1.15 -12.10
CA GLU A 90 0.28 -1.42 -11.28
C GLU A 90 0.13 -0.37 -10.18
N TRP A 91 -1.07 0.18 -10.03
CA TRP A 91 -1.44 1.13 -8.99
C TRP A 91 -2.33 0.42 -7.97
N ILE A 92 -1.78 0.16 -6.79
CA ILE A 92 -2.41 -0.68 -5.77
C ILE A 92 -2.92 0.22 -4.65
N GLY A 93 -4.24 0.24 -4.47
CA GLY A 93 -4.90 0.92 -3.37
C GLY A 93 -5.67 -0.07 -2.49
N ILE A 94 -6.87 0.32 -2.05
CA ILE A 94 -7.77 -0.50 -1.23
C ILE A 94 -9.10 -0.71 -1.94
N GLY A 95 -9.97 -1.55 -1.34
CA GLY A 95 -11.28 -1.88 -1.89
C GLY A 95 -11.22 -2.93 -3.00
N ASP A 96 -12.38 -3.19 -3.59
CA ASP A 96 -12.49 -4.13 -4.70
C ASP A 96 -11.68 -3.63 -5.89
N GLY A 97 -10.83 -4.48 -6.45
CA GLY A 97 -9.94 -4.15 -7.56
C GLY A 97 -8.79 -3.19 -7.20
N TYR A 98 -8.60 -2.85 -5.92
CA TYR A 98 -7.53 -1.95 -5.42
C TYR A 98 -7.56 -0.53 -6.02
N GLU A 99 -8.73 -0.08 -6.47
CA GLU A 99 -8.86 1.20 -7.18
C GLU A 99 -8.94 2.42 -6.26
N GLN A 100 -9.36 2.23 -5.00
CA GLN A 100 -9.50 3.33 -4.05
C GLN A 100 -8.16 3.70 -3.43
N ASN A 101 -7.97 5.01 -3.17
CA ASN A 101 -6.79 5.45 -2.44
C ASN A 101 -6.87 5.00 -0.98
N PHE A 102 -5.73 4.61 -0.41
CA PHE A 102 -5.63 4.50 1.05
C PHE A 102 -5.70 5.91 1.63
N THR A 103 -6.55 6.10 2.65
CA THR A 103 -6.75 7.41 3.29
C THR A 103 -6.55 7.30 4.79
N PHE A 104 -5.83 8.24 5.38
CA PHE A 104 -5.63 8.32 6.81
C PHE A 104 -5.49 9.78 7.28
N ASN A 105 -5.60 9.98 8.59
CA ASN A 105 -5.37 11.25 9.25
C ASN A 105 -4.16 11.15 10.18
N VAL A 106 -3.55 12.28 10.50
CA VAL A 106 -2.54 12.40 11.55
C VAL A 106 -3.04 13.38 12.60
N LYS A 107 -3.33 12.91 13.80
CA LYS A 107 -3.85 13.70 14.93
C LYS A 107 -2.73 14.37 15.74
N THR A 108 -1.56 13.77 15.76
CA THR A 108 -0.34 14.29 16.38
C THR A 108 0.82 14.02 15.43
N ALA A 109 1.66 15.00 15.19
CA ALA A 109 2.81 14.83 14.31
C ALA A 109 3.67 13.66 14.76
N CYS A 110 3.94 12.74 13.85
CA CYS A 110 4.64 11.49 14.14
C CYS A 110 5.32 10.92 12.88
N ASP A 111 6.16 9.93 13.07
CA ASP A 111 6.61 9.09 11.98
C ASP A 111 5.47 8.17 11.53
N VAL A 112 5.29 8.04 10.22
CA VAL A 112 4.27 7.20 9.61
C VAL A 112 4.95 6.11 8.81
N THR A 113 4.67 4.86 9.15
CA THR A 113 5.18 3.69 8.44
C THR A 113 4.08 3.10 7.57
N VAL A 114 4.35 3.02 6.28
CA VAL A 114 3.53 2.31 5.30
C VAL A 114 4.16 0.96 5.04
N THR A 115 3.42 -0.13 5.24
CA THR A 115 3.83 -1.51 4.93
C THR A 115 2.95 -2.06 3.82
N PHE A 116 3.54 -2.82 2.91
CA PHE A 116 2.84 -3.44 1.79
C PHE A 116 3.26 -4.90 1.62
N ASN A 117 2.29 -5.80 1.49
CA ASN A 117 2.52 -7.20 1.16
C ASN A 117 2.23 -7.45 -0.32
N PRO A 118 3.23 -7.78 -1.15
CA PRO A 118 3.02 -7.95 -2.60
C PRO A 118 2.19 -9.18 -2.97
N THR A 119 2.10 -10.17 -2.07
CA THR A 119 1.33 -11.41 -2.32
C THR A 119 -0.15 -11.20 -2.04
N THR A 120 -0.49 -10.58 -0.90
CA THR A 120 -1.88 -10.34 -0.48
C THR A 120 -2.42 -9.00 -0.96
N LYS A 121 -1.55 -8.10 -1.44
CA LYS A 121 -1.84 -6.70 -1.78
C LYS A 121 -2.31 -5.87 -0.59
N GLU A 122 -2.09 -6.36 0.61
CA GLU A 122 -2.48 -5.66 1.84
C GLU A 122 -1.57 -4.47 2.09
N ILE A 123 -2.19 -3.32 2.36
CA ILE A 123 -1.53 -2.09 2.78
C ILE A 123 -1.87 -1.84 4.24
N ASN A 124 -0.87 -1.55 5.06
CA ASN A 124 -1.06 -1.15 6.45
C ASN A 124 -0.30 0.14 6.74
N VAL A 125 -0.89 1.00 7.59
CA VAL A 125 -0.30 2.28 7.99
C VAL A 125 -0.26 2.35 9.51
N THR A 126 0.89 2.65 10.07
CA THR A 126 1.09 2.76 11.51
C THR A 126 1.85 4.03 11.88
N GLY A 127 1.65 4.51 13.11
CA GLY A 127 2.29 5.68 13.71
C GLY A 127 1.50 6.13 14.93
N ASP A 128 2.17 6.71 15.94
CA ASP A 128 1.54 7.07 17.22
C ASP A 128 0.41 8.11 17.07
N GLY A 129 0.45 8.92 16.01
CA GLY A 129 -0.58 9.93 15.71
C GLY A 129 -1.52 9.54 14.57
N VAL A 130 -1.36 8.35 13.98
CA VAL A 130 -2.18 7.90 12.85
C VAL A 130 -3.59 7.54 13.29
N ASP A 131 -4.56 8.02 12.52
CA ASP A 131 -5.98 7.71 12.68
C ASP A 131 -6.54 7.31 11.30
N ILE A 132 -6.87 6.04 11.16
CA ILE A 132 -7.47 5.50 9.94
C ILE A 132 -8.98 5.64 10.09
N PRO A 133 -9.65 6.44 9.24
CA PRO A 133 -11.10 6.54 9.25
C PRO A 133 -11.70 5.14 9.07
N LYS A 134 -12.48 4.70 10.04
CA LYS A 134 -13.25 3.47 9.87
C LYS A 134 -14.41 3.79 8.94
N ASP A 135 -14.70 2.87 8.05
CA ASP A 135 -15.96 2.94 7.30
C ASP A 135 -17.11 3.10 8.27
N LEU A 136 -18.02 4.01 7.95
CA LEU A 136 -19.24 4.17 8.75
C LEU A 136 -20.04 2.86 8.65
N VAL A 137 -20.04 2.11 9.73
CA VAL A 137 -20.93 0.95 9.83
C VAL A 137 -22.33 1.51 10.06
N ILE A 138 -23.16 1.45 9.03
CA ILE A 138 -24.58 1.80 9.14
C ILE A 138 -25.27 0.58 9.74
N ASP A 139 -25.57 0.67 11.04
CA ASP A 139 -26.27 -0.40 11.76
C ASP A 139 -27.69 -0.56 11.23
N HIS A 140 -28.40 0.56 11.04
CA HIS A 140 -29.72 0.57 10.44
C HIS A 140 -30.03 1.93 9.81
N VAL A 141 -30.95 1.92 8.85
CA VAL A 141 -31.51 3.13 8.23
C VAL A 141 -33.02 3.13 8.49
N THR A 142 -33.52 4.22 9.04
CA THR A 142 -34.93 4.35 9.40
C THR A 142 -35.60 5.41 8.53
N ALA A 143 -36.71 5.06 7.89
CA ALA A 143 -37.54 6.02 7.19
C ALA A 143 -38.43 6.80 8.16
N VAL A 144 -38.37 8.12 8.06
CA VAL A 144 -39.19 9.03 8.87
C VAL A 144 -40.01 9.94 7.95
N GLY A 145 -41.27 10.15 8.28
CA GLY A 145 -42.11 11.07 7.52
C GLY A 145 -43.61 10.78 7.54
N ASN A 146 -44.37 11.63 6.88
CA ASN A 146 -45.82 11.44 6.68
C ASN A 146 -46.03 10.28 5.71
N GLY A 147 -46.88 9.34 6.01
CA GLY A 147 -47.23 8.22 5.14
C GLY A 147 -46.71 6.87 5.62
N PHE A 148 -45.87 6.84 6.64
CA PHE A 148 -45.38 5.59 7.28
C PHE A 148 -46.13 5.24 8.56
N GLY A 149 -47.38 5.64 8.67
CA GLY A 149 -48.15 5.49 9.90
C GLY A 149 -47.93 6.65 10.88
N GLU A 150 -47.77 6.34 12.13
CA GLU A 150 -47.45 7.37 13.14
C GLU A 150 -45.98 7.84 12.95
N TRP A 151 -45.76 9.15 13.11
CA TRP A 151 -44.43 9.69 13.18
C TRP A 151 -43.59 8.98 14.23
N LEU A 152 -42.36 8.68 13.93
CA LEU A 152 -41.43 8.06 14.89
C LEU A 152 -41.29 8.82 16.20
N HIS A 153 -41.55 10.13 16.21
CA HIS A 153 -41.58 10.93 17.43
C HIS A 153 -42.69 10.53 18.40
N ALA A 154 -43.75 9.87 17.94
CA ALA A 154 -44.72 9.29 18.83
C ALA A 154 -44.13 8.20 19.73
N LYS A 155 -42.95 7.75 19.45
CA LYS A 155 -42.13 6.80 20.21
C LYS A 155 -40.89 7.42 20.85
N ASP A 156 -40.98 8.67 21.27
CA ASP A 156 -39.91 9.40 21.95
C ASP A 156 -38.64 9.64 21.08
N TRP A 157 -38.80 9.79 19.77
CA TRP A 157 -37.67 10.01 18.84
C TRP A 157 -36.56 8.95 18.92
N LYS A 158 -36.91 7.75 19.30
CA LYS A 158 -35.97 6.66 19.30
C LYS A 158 -35.70 6.21 17.89
N LEU A 159 -34.47 6.39 17.47
CA LEU A 159 -34.00 6.00 16.14
C LEU A 159 -33.93 4.47 15.92
N ASP A 160 -34.26 3.70 16.96
CA ASP A 160 -34.27 2.24 17.00
C ASP A 160 -35.68 1.64 16.89
N ALA A 161 -36.67 2.39 16.39
CA ALA A 161 -38.00 1.87 16.15
C ALA A 161 -37.98 0.91 14.92
N ASP A 162 -37.93 -0.37 15.18
CA ASP A 162 -37.83 -1.46 14.19
C ASP A 162 -38.88 -1.41 13.07
N VAL A 163 -40.03 -0.76 13.34
CA VAL A 163 -41.16 -0.70 12.42
C VAL A 163 -40.85 -0.04 11.07
N ASN A 164 -39.92 0.93 11.08
CA ASN A 164 -39.61 1.72 9.89
C ASN A 164 -38.16 1.51 9.44
N ASN A 165 -37.46 0.52 9.94
CA ASN A 165 -36.13 0.20 9.52
C ASN A 165 -36.15 -0.32 8.07
N LEU A 166 -35.30 0.25 7.23
CA LEU A 166 -35.12 -0.19 5.87
C LEU A 166 -34.15 -1.37 5.84
N THR A 167 -34.44 -2.35 5.01
CA THR A 167 -33.56 -3.48 4.77
C THR A 167 -32.77 -3.23 3.49
N GLU A 168 -31.48 -3.48 3.52
CA GLU A 168 -30.67 -3.45 2.28
C GLU A 168 -31.29 -4.37 1.20
N THR A 169 -31.30 -3.92 -0.02
CA THR A 169 -31.81 -4.69 -1.16
C THR A 169 -30.94 -5.92 -1.46
N SER A 170 -29.65 -5.83 -1.11
CA SER A 170 -28.70 -6.95 -1.09
C SER A 170 -27.60 -6.62 -0.09
N GLU A 171 -27.03 -7.64 0.54
CA GLU A 171 -25.95 -7.47 1.51
C GLU A 171 -24.80 -6.65 0.91
N GLY A 172 -24.39 -5.60 1.60
CA GLY A 172 -23.30 -4.71 1.17
C GLY A 172 -23.63 -3.71 0.06
N SER A 173 -24.87 -3.69 -0.44
CA SER A 173 -25.26 -2.76 -1.55
C SER A 173 -25.35 -1.30 -1.13
N LYS A 174 -25.57 -1.02 0.16
CA LYS A 174 -25.91 0.31 0.73
C LYS A 174 -27.13 0.97 0.05
N VAL A 175 -28.00 0.17 -0.56
CA VAL A 175 -29.27 0.58 -1.19
C VAL A 175 -30.42 -0.01 -0.34
N TYR A 176 -31.31 0.88 0.15
CA TYR A 176 -32.39 0.58 1.09
C TYR A 176 -33.78 0.83 0.48
#